data_ecbb97737c8e01ea8e0d5f888213a21c
#
_entry.id   ecbb97737c8e01ea8e0d5f888213a21c
#
_cell.length_a   1.000
_cell.length_b   1.000
_cell.length_c   1.000
_cell.angle_alpha   90.00
_cell.angle_beta   90.00
_cell.angle_gamma   90.00
#
_symmetry.space_group_name_H-M   'P 1'
#
loop_
_entity.id
_entity.type
_entity.pdbx_description
1 polymer ?
#
loop_
_entity_poly.entity_id
_entity_poly.type
_entity_poly.pdbx_seq_one_letter_code
_entity_poly.pdbx_strand_id
1 'polypeptide(L)'
;MKDFIDDFKKLVKLRLTLTVVFSASIAFLIGSRVQGDINWINWAILTVSGFLVTGSANGFNEILERDLDKLMTRTADRPLPSGRMKTGQALILSLFMGLFGTILLFKLNILTGALSAFSIVLYAFIYTPVKRMSPIAVFVGAIPGALPPLIGYFAAFDQPVISWIPIILFTIQFVWQFPHFWAIAWVLDEDYKKAGFRLLPTTKRDKISAFMVLFSTLLLIPVGLLPTFMGFGGYIVAVVSIVATLLFIWYSWQLFIKLDIASARKVMFTSFFYLPLIQLTLLFDFIS
;
A
#
# COMPACT_ATOMS: atom_id res chain seq x y z
N MET A 1 2.57 10.75 28.96
CA MET A 1 1.42 10.60 28.03
C MET A 1 1.76 11.04 26.60
N LYS A 2 2.39 12.21 26.41
CA LYS A 2 2.80 12.71 25.08
C LYS A 2 3.75 11.74 24.37
N ASP A 3 4.77 11.23 25.05
CA ASP A 3 5.75 10.29 24.51
C ASP A 3 5.11 8.97 24.06
N PHE A 4 4.13 8.45 24.81
CA PHE A 4 3.38 7.25 24.43
C PHE A 4 2.56 7.45 23.15
N ILE A 5 1.93 8.61 22.98
CA ILE A 5 1.16 8.94 21.77
C ILE A 5 2.09 9.00 20.57
N ASP A 6 3.28 9.59 20.72
CA ASP A 6 4.24 9.70 19.61
C ASP A 6 4.85 8.33 19.26
N ASP A 7 5.14 7.49 20.24
CA ASP A 7 5.57 6.12 20.00
C ASP A 7 4.46 5.25 19.38
N PHE A 8 3.21 5.41 19.81
CA PHE A 8 2.06 4.75 19.16
C PHE A 8 1.93 5.16 17.69
N LYS A 9 2.03 6.45 17.35
CA LYS A 9 2.01 6.93 15.96
C LYS A 9 3.13 6.32 15.11
N LYS A 10 4.32 6.15 15.71
CA LYS A 10 5.45 5.49 15.04
C LYS A 10 5.18 3.99 14.85
N LEU A 11 4.68 3.29 15.87
CA LEU A 11 4.34 1.86 15.82
C LEU A 11 3.35 1.55 14.71
N VAL A 12 2.25 2.30 14.64
CA VAL A 12 1.24 2.11 13.60
C VAL A 12 1.65 2.70 12.25
N LYS A 13 2.81 3.35 12.13
CA LYS A 13 3.27 4.09 10.94
C LYS A 13 2.17 5.01 10.40
N LEU A 14 1.72 5.94 11.23
CA LEU A 14 0.51 6.74 11.05
C LEU A 14 0.30 7.24 9.60
N ARG A 15 1.33 7.86 8.99
CA ARG A 15 1.23 8.37 7.61
C ARG A 15 0.90 7.28 6.60
N LEU A 16 1.59 6.13 6.67
CA LEU A 16 1.32 4.98 5.80
C LEU A 16 -0.09 4.44 6.04
N THR A 17 -0.48 4.26 7.29
CA THR A 17 -1.82 3.76 7.65
C THR A 17 -2.92 4.66 7.10
N LEU A 18 -2.76 5.98 7.19
CA LEU A 18 -3.72 6.94 6.63
C LEU A 18 -3.82 6.86 5.10
N THR A 19 -2.72 6.62 4.37
CA THR A 19 -2.78 6.43 2.90
C THR A 19 -3.48 5.13 2.51
N VAL A 20 -3.31 4.07 3.29
CA VAL A 20 -4.02 2.79 3.11
C VAL A 20 -5.52 2.95 3.33
N VAL A 21 -5.90 3.62 4.43
CA VAL A 21 -7.30 3.92 4.75
C VAL A 21 -7.93 4.83 3.70
N PHE A 22 -7.19 5.83 3.20
CA PHE A 22 -7.62 6.69 2.11
C PHE A 22 -7.99 5.87 0.86
N SER A 23 -7.11 4.95 0.44
CA SER A 23 -7.37 4.09 -0.73
C SER A 23 -8.63 3.23 -0.55
N ALA A 24 -8.81 2.62 0.63
CA ALA A 24 -10.02 1.87 0.94
C ALA A 24 -11.28 2.75 0.94
N SER A 25 -11.17 3.97 1.50
CA SER A 25 -12.29 4.93 1.56
C SER A 25 -12.73 5.38 0.17
N ILE A 26 -11.80 5.67 -0.75
CA ILE A 26 -12.13 6.02 -2.13
C ILE A 26 -12.85 4.86 -2.84
N ALA A 27 -12.36 3.64 -2.67
CA ALA A 27 -12.98 2.47 -3.28
C ALA A 27 -14.37 2.17 -2.69
N PHE A 28 -14.58 2.42 -1.39
CA PHE A 28 -15.90 2.37 -0.77
C PHE A 28 -16.88 3.35 -1.41
N LEU A 29 -16.45 4.60 -1.61
CA LEU A 29 -17.29 5.62 -2.25
C LEU A 29 -17.63 5.26 -3.71
N ILE A 30 -16.69 4.63 -4.43
CA ILE A 30 -16.96 4.09 -5.77
C ILE A 30 -18.01 2.96 -5.70
N GLY A 31 -17.87 2.02 -4.76
CA GLY A 31 -18.84 0.95 -4.53
C GLY A 31 -20.22 1.49 -4.15
N SER A 32 -20.27 2.51 -3.32
CA SER A 32 -21.52 3.20 -2.93
C SER A 32 -22.22 3.86 -4.11
N ARG A 33 -21.47 4.42 -5.08
CA ARG A 33 -22.06 4.95 -6.32
C ARG A 33 -22.71 3.85 -7.16
N VAL A 34 -22.11 2.65 -7.22
CA VAL A 34 -22.68 1.49 -7.91
C VAL A 34 -23.97 1.04 -7.20
N GLN A 35 -24.00 1.10 -5.87
CA GLN A 35 -25.17 0.74 -5.05
C GLN A 35 -26.29 1.79 -5.12
N GLY A 36 -25.95 3.05 -5.42
CA GLY A 36 -26.88 4.18 -5.49
C GLY A 36 -27.11 4.91 -4.17
N ASP A 37 -26.48 4.46 -3.07
CA ASP A 37 -26.56 5.11 -1.74
C ASP A 37 -25.25 5.00 -0.98
N ILE A 38 -24.98 5.98 -0.10
CA ILE A 38 -23.79 6.02 0.75
C ILE A 38 -24.18 5.73 2.20
N ASN A 39 -23.85 4.55 2.68
CA ASN A 39 -23.98 4.25 4.11
C ASN A 39 -22.76 4.79 4.89
N TRP A 40 -22.91 5.99 5.46
CA TRP A 40 -21.86 6.67 6.22
C TRP A 40 -21.44 5.92 7.49
N ILE A 41 -22.31 5.08 8.06
CA ILE A 41 -21.97 4.24 9.22
C ILE A 41 -20.99 3.15 8.76
N ASN A 42 -21.28 2.48 7.66
CA ASN A 42 -20.39 1.47 7.09
C ASN A 42 -19.04 2.09 6.67
N TRP A 43 -19.06 3.29 6.10
CA TRP A 43 -17.84 4.03 5.80
C TRP A 43 -17.01 4.35 7.04
N ALA A 44 -17.64 4.79 8.12
CA ALA A 44 -16.96 5.07 9.38
C ALA A 44 -16.38 3.77 10.01
N ILE A 45 -17.15 2.68 10.00
CA ILE A 45 -16.66 1.36 10.44
C ILE A 45 -15.45 0.93 9.61
N LEU A 46 -15.50 1.01 8.28
CA LEU A 46 -14.39 0.70 7.38
C LEU A 46 -13.15 1.54 7.72
N THR A 47 -13.32 2.84 7.89
CA THR A 47 -12.21 3.77 8.13
C THR A 47 -11.50 3.48 9.46
N VAL A 48 -12.26 3.33 10.54
CA VAL A 48 -11.71 2.98 11.86
C VAL A 48 -11.07 1.59 11.84
N SER A 49 -11.76 0.61 11.29
CA SER A 49 -11.26 -0.77 11.23
C SER A 49 -10.05 -0.92 10.31
N GLY A 50 -10.05 -0.24 9.17
CA GLY A 50 -8.90 -0.19 8.25
C GLY A 50 -7.66 0.39 8.93
N PHE A 51 -7.84 1.45 9.75
CA PHE A 51 -6.76 1.98 10.58
C PHE A 51 -6.25 0.94 11.58
N LEU A 52 -7.14 0.25 12.27
CA LEU A 52 -6.77 -0.77 13.28
C LEU A 52 -6.06 -1.95 12.63
N VAL A 53 -6.58 -2.50 11.55
CA VAL A 53 -5.99 -3.63 10.80
C VAL A 53 -4.60 -3.28 10.28
N THR A 54 -4.47 -2.11 9.64
CA THR A 54 -3.17 -1.67 9.09
C THR A 54 -2.18 -1.36 10.21
N GLY A 55 -2.63 -0.73 11.29
CA GLY A 55 -1.84 -0.47 12.50
C GLY A 55 -1.34 -1.77 13.14
N SER A 56 -2.20 -2.77 13.24
CA SER A 56 -1.86 -4.12 13.72
C SER A 56 -0.76 -4.76 12.86
N ALA A 57 -0.94 -4.78 11.55
CA ALA A 57 0.03 -5.35 10.61
C ALA A 57 1.40 -4.65 10.71
N ASN A 58 1.41 -3.31 10.86
CA ASN A 58 2.63 -2.53 11.08
C ASN A 58 3.28 -2.83 12.43
N GLY A 59 2.49 -2.99 13.50
CA GLY A 59 3.00 -3.34 14.83
C GLY A 59 3.64 -4.72 14.84
N PHE A 60 3.00 -5.74 14.26
CA PHE A 60 3.61 -7.08 14.11
C PHE A 60 4.89 -7.02 13.26
N ASN A 61 4.90 -6.24 12.16
CA ASN A 61 6.11 -6.06 11.37
C ASN A 61 7.26 -5.46 12.20
N GLU A 62 7.00 -4.44 13.04
CA GLU A 62 8.03 -3.84 13.89
C GLU A 62 8.51 -4.80 14.98
N ILE A 63 7.61 -5.64 15.54
CA ILE A 63 7.98 -6.70 16.51
C ILE A 63 8.96 -7.70 15.87
N LEU A 64 8.63 -8.19 14.67
CA LEU A 64 9.42 -9.19 13.96
C LEU A 64 10.76 -8.64 13.46
N GLU A 65 10.81 -7.35 13.12
CA GLU A 65 12.00 -6.67 12.60
C GLU A 65 12.79 -5.89 13.67
N ARG A 66 12.38 -5.94 14.94
CA ARG A 66 12.94 -5.12 16.04
C ARG A 66 14.46 -5.04 16.03
N ASP A 67 15.14 -6.19 15.91
CA ASP A 67 16.60 -6.23 15.97
C ASP A 67 17.27 -5.81 14.66
N LEU A 68 16.59 -6.00 13.54
CA LEU A 68 17.03 -5.52 12.23
C LEU A 68 16.85 -4.01 12.08
N ASP A 69 15.77 -3.48 12.63
CA ASP A 69 15.45 -2.05 12.61
C ASP A 69 16.52 -1.23 13.36
N LYS A 70 17.21 -1.81 14.37
CA LYS A 70 18.35 -1.18 15.05
C LYS A 70 19.53 -0.91 14.12
N LEU A 71 19.70 -1.73 13.09
CA LEU A 71 20.84 -1.62 12.16
C LEU A 71 20.64 -0.53 11.11
N MET A 72 19.39 -0.11 10.89
CA MET A 72 19.06 0.89 9.87
C MET A 72 18.90 2.28 10.48
N THR A 73 19.57 3.28 9.90
CA THR A 73 19.55 4.67 10.39
C THR A 73 18.12 5.23 10.46
N ARG A 74 17.27 4.88 9.49
CA ARG A 74 15.87 5.35 9.39
C ARG A 74 14.97 4.77 10.48
N THR A 75 15.24 3.58 10.97
CA THR A 75 14.31 2.82 11.83
C THR A 75 14.83 2.60 13.25
N ALA A 76 16.09 2.90 13.52
CA ALA A 76 16.70 2.75 14.86
C ALA A 76 15.96 3.55 15.95
N ASP A 77 15.33 4.69 15.59
CA ASP A 77 14.53 5.52 16.52
C ASP A 77 13.05 5.09 16.60
N ARG A 78 12.67 3.93 16.11
CA ARG A 78 11.33 3.37 16.36
C ARG A 78 11.17 2.96 17.83
N PRO A 79 9.93 2.88 18.35
CA PRO A 79 9.71 2.59 19.76
C PRO A 79 10.28 1.26 20.26
N LEU A 80 10.22 0.21 19.46
CA LEU A 80 10.77 -1.11 19.85
C LEU A 80 12.30 -1.19 19.73
N PRO A 81 12.92 -0.81 18.60
CA PRO A 81 14.39 -0.78 18.48
C PRO A 81 15.08 0.10 19.52
N SER A 82 14.51 1.25 19.85
CA SER A 82 15.05 2.19 20.84
C SER A 82 14.78 1.80 22.29
N GLY A 83 13.93 0.77 22.53
CA GLY A 83 13.57 0.31 23.87
C GLY A 83 12.54 1.18 24.62
N ARG A 84 11.96 2.22 23.96
CA ARG A 84 10.92 3.06 24.59
C ARG A 84 9.61 2.32 24.79
N MET A 85 9.32 1.32 23.95
CA MET A 85 8.17 0.43 24.10
C MET A 85 8.62 -1.02 24.31
N LYS A 86 8.04 -1.70 25.27
CA LYS A 86 8.31 -3.14 25.49
C LYS A 86 7.61 -3.98 24.41
N THR A 87 8.25 -5.08 23.99
CA THR A 87 7.68 -6.00 22.98
C THR A 87 6.29 -6.51 23.37
N GLY A 88 6.07 -6.81 24.67
CA GLY A 88 4.76 -7.26 25.17
C GLY A 88 3.68 -6.18 25.02
N GLN A 89 4.00 -4.90 25.22
CA GLN A 89 3.05 -3.80 25.02
C GLN A 89 2.67 -3.68 23.54
N ALA A 90 3.66 -3.70 22.63
CA ALA A 90 3.40 -3.67 21.20
C ALA A 90 2.59 -4.88 20.74
N LEU A 91 2.86 -6.07 21.28
CA LEU A 91 2.13 -7.30 20.96
C LEU A 91 0.66 -7.19 21.36
N ILE A 92 0.38 -6.76 22.60
CA ILE A 92 -1.01 -6.59 23.08
C ILE A 92 -1.75 -5.55 22.23
N LEU A 93 -1.13 -4.41 21.94
CA LEU A 93 -1.73 -3.40 21.07
C LEU A 93 -2.01 -3.93 19.67
N SER A 94 -1.05 -4.63 19.05
CA SER A 94 -1.22 -5.18 17.71
C SER A 94 -2.30 -6.26 17.66
N LEU A 95 -2.34 -7.16 18.65
CA LEU A 95 -3.40 -8.17 18.76
C LEU A 95 -4.77 -7.54 18.94
N PHE A 96 -4.90 -6.60 19.87
CA PHE A 96 -6.17 -5.88 20.09
C PHE A 96 -6.65 -5.18 18.82
N MET A 97 -5.78 -4.41 18.18
CA MET A 97 -6.11 -3.69 16.94
C MET A 97 -6.50 -4.67 15.82
N GLY A 98 -5.75 -5.76 15.64
CA GLY A 98 -6.02 -6.75 14.60
C GLY A 98 -7.33 -7.48 14.80
N LEU A 99 -7.57 -8.00 16.01
CA LEU A 99 -8.81 -8.71 16.34
C LEU A 99 -10.02 -7.78 16.25
N PHE A 100 -9.97 -6.64 16.93
CA PHE A 100 -11.11 -5.72 16.97
C PHE A 100 -11.42 -5.13 15.60
N GLY A 101 -10.39 -4.69 14.84
CA GLY A 101 -10.57 -4.18 13.48
C GLY A 101 -11.15 -5.22 12.53
N THR A 102 -10.65 -6.45 12.59
CA THR A 102 -11.15 -7.55 11.74
C THR A 102 -12.61 -7.93 12.10
N ILE A 103 -12.95 -8.01 13.39
CA ILE A 103 -14.33 -8.29 13.84
C ILE A 103 -15.28 -7.22 13.34
N LEU A 104 -14.91 -5.94 13.39
CA LEU A 104 -15.74 -4.86 12.86
C LEU A 104 -15.93 -4.98 11.34
N LEU A 105 -14.90 -5.39 10.59
CA LEU A 105 -15.01 -5.60 9.14
C LEU A 105 -15.86 -6.83 8.79
N PHE A 106 -15.85 -7.88 9.61
CA PHE A 106 -16.78 -9.00 9.45
C PHE A 106 -18.24 -8.60 9.67
N LYS A 107 -18.52 -7.55 10.45
CA LYS A 107 -19.89 -7.03 10.60
C LYS A 107 -20.39 -6.33 9.33
N LEU A 108 -19.52 -5.83 8.46
CA LEU A 108 -19.91 -5.28 7.18
C LEU A 108 -20.32 -6.40 6.21
N ASN A 109 -19.42 -7.34 5.97
CA ASN A 109 -19.68 -8.60 5.29
C ASN A 109 -18.51 -9.58 5.49
N ILE A 110 -18.74 -10.86 5.18
CA ILE A 110 -17.76 -11.93 5.40
C ILE A 110 -16.48 -11.76 4.57
N LEU A 111 -16.60 -11.29 3.32
CA LEU A 111 -15.46 -11.13 2.41
C LEU A 111 -14.53 -10.00 2.88
N THR A 112 -15.10 -8.87 3.29
CA THR A 112 -14.36 -7.73 3.82
C THR A 112 -13.56 -8.11 5.06
N GLY A 113 -14.17 -8.86 5.99
CA GLY A 113 -13.49 -9.38 7.18
C GLY A 113 -12.40 -10.39 6.84
N ALA A 114 -12.68 -11.36 5.96
CA ALA A 114 -11.71 -12.37 5.56
C ALA A 114 -10.48 -11.79 4.84
N LEU A 115 -10.68 -10.84 3.90
CA LEU A 115 -9.60 -10.17 3.20
C LEU A 115 -8.72 -9.32 4.16
N SER A 116 -9.34 -8.71 5.19
CA SER A 116 -8.59 -7.95 6.18
C SER A 116 -7.73 -8.84 7.08
N ALA A 117 -8.26 -9.97 7.55
CA ALA A 117 -7.49 -10.96 8.29
C ALA A 117 -6.34 -11.52 7.43
N PHE A 118 -6.63 -11.87 6.19
CA PHE A 118 -5.63 -12.32 5.22
C PHE A 118 -4.53 -11.28 4.99
N SER A 119 -4.87 -9.98 4.93
CA SER A 119 -3.88 -8.90 4.74
C SER A 119 -2.89 -8.82 5.90
N ILE A 120 -3.36 -8.98 7.17
CA ILE A 120 -2.47 -9.01 8.34
C ILE A 120 -1.50 -10.18 8.25
N VAL A 121 -2.04 -11.39 7.99
CA VAL A 121 -1.21 -12.61 7.90
C VAL A 121 -0.16 -12.48 6.80
N LEU A 122 -0.59 -12.06 5.61
CA LEU A 122 0.29 -11.97 4.46
C LEU A 122 1.38 -10.89 4.65
N TYR A 123 1.02 -9.73 5.19
CA TYR A 123 1.98 -8.65 5.41
C TYR A 123 2.95 -8.94 6.56
N ALA A 124 2.42 -9.33 7.73
CA ALA A 124 3.25 -9.50 8.91
C ALA A 124 4.07 -10.80 8.88
N PHE A 125 3.44 -11.93 8.53
CA PHE A 125 4.04 -13.25 8.73
C PHE A 125 4.61 -13.89 7.46
N ILE A 126 4.26 -13.39 6.27
CA ILE A 126 4.80 -13.90 5.01
C ILE A 126 5.75 -12.89 4.38
N TYR A 127 5.28 -11.66 4.06
CA TYR A 127 6.12 -10.65 3.42
C TYR A 127 7.31 -10.23 4.30
N THR A 128 7.10 -9.99 5.61
CA THR A 128 8.15 -9.52 6.51
C THR A 128 9.37 -10.45 6.56
N PRO A 129 9.25 -11.77 6.72
CA PRO A 129 10.39 -12.68 6.65
C PRO A 129 11.04 -12.77 5.26
N VAL A 130 10.22 -12.77 4.19
CA VAL A 130 10.70 -12.96 2.80
C VAL A 130 11.61 -11.81 2.34
N LYS A 131 11.50 -10.61 2.93
CA LYS A 131 12.39 -9.46 2.62
C LYS A 131 13.89 -9.78 2.74
N ARG A 132 14.27 -10.71 3.59
CA ARG A 132 15.65 -11.14 3.79
C ARG A 132 16.08 -12.25 2.83
N MET A 133 15.10 -12.97 2.28
CA MET A 133 15.37 -14.19 1.51
C MET A 133 15.54 -13.88 0.02
N SER A 134 14.68 -13.03 -0.53
CA SER A 134 14.62 -12.86 -1.98
C SER A 134 13.95 -11.55 -2.38
N PRO A 135 14.32 -10.98 -3.55
CA PRO A 135 13.60 -9.87 -4.19
C PRO A 135 12.13 -10.15 -4.49
N ILE A 136 11.71 -11.42 -4.52
CA ILE A 136 10.29 -11.81 -4.65
C ILE A 136 9.42 -11.20 -3.54
N ALA A 137 10.02 -10.76 -2.44
CA ALA A 137 9.35 -10.06 -1.37
C ALA A 137 8.50 -8.88 -1.87
N VAL A 138 8.95 -8.16 -2.90
CA VAL A 138 8.18 -7.03 -3.45
C VAL A 138 6.87 -7.51 -4.06
N PHE A 139 6.88 -8.65 -4.78
CA PHE A 139 5.65 -9.27 -5.31
C PHE A 139 4.74 -9.75 -4.19
N VAL A 140 5.28 -10.44 -3.19
CA VAL A 140 4.52 -10.91 -2.03
C VAL A 140 3.90 -9.72 -1.27
N GLY A 141 4.66 -8.64 -1.05
CA GLY A 141 4.20 -7.43 -0.38
C GLY A 141 3.21 -6.61 -1.21
N ALA A 142 3.24 -6.73 -2.54
CA ALA A 142 2.31 -6.03 -3.41
C ALA A 142 0.87 -6.59 -3.28
N ILE A 143 0.69 -7.85 -2.91
CA ILE A 143 -0.64 -8.42 -2.69
C ILE A 143 -1.36 -7.73 -1.53
N PRO A 144 -0.87 -7.78 -0.27
CA PRO A 144 -1.55 -7.10 0.83
C PRO A 144 -1.61 -5.58 0.64
N GLY A 145 -0.62 -4.99 -0.02
CA GLY A 145 -0.63 -3.57 -0.34
C GLY A 145 -1.68 -3.16 -1.38
N ALA A 146 -2.21 -4.08 -2.18
CA ALA A 146 -3.28 -3.84 -3.15
C ALA A 146 -4.68 -4.25 -2.65
N LEU A 147 -4.79 -4.90 -1.48
CA LEU A 147 -6.09 -5.29 -0.90
C LEU A 147 -6.97 -4.11 -0.44
N PRO A 148 -6.43 -2.94 0.00
CA PRO A 148 -7.26 -1.86 0.53
C PRO A 148 -8.40 -1.42 -0.39
N PRO A 149 -8.21 -1.16 -1.70
CA PRO A 149 -9.32 -0.80 -2.58
C PRO A 149 -10.31 -1.96 -2.78
N LEU A 150 -9.84 -3.21 -2.76
CA LEU A 150 -10.72 -4.39 -2.84
C LEU A 150 -11.63 -4.47 -1.61
N ILE A 151 -11.03 -4.37 -0.41
CA ILE A 151 -11.73 -4.36 0.88
C ILE A 151 -12.73 -3.20 0.93
N GLY A 152 -12.28 -1.99 0.54
CA GLY A 152 -13.12 -0.79 0.55
C GLY A 152 -14.34 -0.92 -0.37
N TYR A 153 -14.16 -1.40 -1.59
CA TYR A 153 -15.26 -1.59 -2.51
C TYR A 153 -16.31 -2.57 -1.96
N PHE A 154 -15.88 -3.74 -1.50
CA PHE A 154 -16.81 -4.74 -0.95
C PHE A 154 -17.49 -4.27 0.34
N ALA A 155 -16.85 -3.44 1.15
CA ALA A 155 -17.45 -2.88 2.37
C ALA A 155 -18.66 -1.98 2.11
N ALA A 156 -18.87 -1.52 0.87
CA ALA A 156 -20.05 -0.75 0.49
C ALA A 156 -21.31 -1.62 0.37
N PHE A 157 -21.20 -2.95 0.25
CA PHE A 157 -22.28 -3.87 -0.01
C PHE A 157 -22.53 -4.80 1.18
N ASP A 158 -23.80 -5.12 1.46
CA ASP A 158 -24.17 -6.10 2.49
C ASP A 158 -23.75 -7.53 2.08
N GLN A 159 -23.79 -7.82 0.77
CA GLN A 159 -23.32 -9.07 0.18
C GLN A 159 -22.29 -8.78 -0.92
N PRO A 160 -21.24 -9.60 -1.05
CA PRO A 160 -20.24 -9.40 -2.10
C PRO A 160 -20.86 -9.46 -3.50
N VAL A 161 -20.63 -8.43 -4.30
CA VAL A 161 -21.11 -8.33 -5.68
C VAL A 161 -19.97 -8.68 -6.63
N ILE A 162 -20.21 -9.63 -7.54
CA ILE A 162 -19.27 -9.98 -8.60
C ILE A 162 -19.19 -8.82 -9.60
N SER A 163 -18.04 -8.18 -9.68
CA SER A 163 -17.79 -7.03 -10.54
C SER A 163 -16.30 -6.96 -10.94
N TRP A 164 -16.03 -6.41 -12.12
CA TRP A 164 -14.67 -6.13 -12.55
C TRP A 164 -14.05 -4.91 -11.85
N ILE A 165 -14.89 -4.00 -11.33
CA ILE A 165 -14.45 -2.74 -10.71
C ILE A 165 -13.43 -2.99 -9.60
N PRO A 166 -13.70 -3.78 -8.54
CA PRO A 166 -12.74 -3.99 -7.46
C PRO A 166 -11.46 -4.69 -7.93
N ILE A 167 -11.57 -5.58 -8.95
CA ILE A 167 -10.41 -6.26 -9.53
C ILE A 167 -9.50 -5.26 -10.26
N ILE A 168 -10.08 -4.32 -10.99
CA ILE A 168 -9.32 -3.27 -11.70
C ILE A 168 -8.69 -2.30 -10.70
N LEU A 169 -9.39 -1.88 -9.65
CA LEU A 169 -8.85 -1.05 -8.58
C LEU A 169 -7.65 -1.74 -7.89
N PHE A 170 -7.79 -3.03 -7.59
CA PHE A 170 -6.70 -3.86 -7.10
C PHE A 170 -5.51 -3.89 -8.09
N THR A 171 -5.78 -4.13 -9.37
CA THR A 171 -4.75 -4.26 -10.41
C THR A 171 -3.96 -2.95 -10.60
N ILE A 172 -4.64 -1.80 -10.62
CA ILE A 172 -3.99 -0.48 -10.69
C ILE A 172 -3.02 -0.31 -9.50
N GLN A 173 -3.49 -0.58 -8.29
CA GLN A 173 -2.67 -0.43 -7.09
C GLN A 173 -1.56 -1.47 -7.03
N PHE A 174 -1.81 -2.71 -7.47
CA PHE A 174 -0.83 -3.79 -7.51
C PHE A 174 0.34 -3.46 -8.46
N VAL A 175 0.04 -3.03 -9.69
CA VAL A 175 1.08 -2.69 -10.68
C VAL A 175 1.86 -1.44 -10.26
N TRP A 176 1.15 -0.42 -9.74
CA TRP A 176 1.78 0.81 -9.25
C TRP A 176 2.82 0.56 -8.15
N GLN A 177 2.66 -0.46 -7.33
CA GLN A 177 3.58 -0.73 -6.23
C GLN A 177 4.99 -1.12 -6.69
N PHE A 178 5.15 -1.73 -7.86
CA PHE A 178 6.47 -2.17 -8.32
C PHE A 178 7.43 -0.99 -8.54
N PRO A 179 7.14 0.00 -9.40
CA PRO A 179 8.03 1.14 -9.56
C PRO A 179 8.16 1.95 -8.26
N HIS A 180 7.12 2.00 -7.43
CA HIS A 180 7.12 2.67 -6.13
C HIS A 180 8.10 2.01 -5.15
N PHE A 181 7.97 0.71 -4.88
CA PHE A 181 8.83 0.01 -3.93
C PHE A 181 10.26 -0.11 -4.41
N TRP A 182 10.49 -0.34 -5.70
CA TRP A 182 11.85 -0.40 -6.22
C TRP A 182 12.54 0.96 -6.21
N ALA A 183 11.83 2.05 -6.43
CA ALA A 183 12.40 3.38 -6.26
C ALA A 183 12.78 3.67 -4.80
N ILE A 184 11.93 3.29 -3.83
CA ILE A 184 12.25 3.36 -2.40
C ILE A 184 13.45 2.48 -2.07
N ALA A 185 13.47 1.23 -2.56
CA ALA A 185 14.57 0.30 -2.34
C ALA A 185 15.88 0.83 -2.92
N TRP A 186 15.83 1.49 -4.09
CA TRP A 186 16.98 2.15 -4.69
C TRP A 186 17.54 3.26 -3.80
N VAL A 187 16.67 4.14 -3.31
CA VAL A 187 17.08 5.27 -2.45
C VAL A 187 17.65 4.79 -1.11
N LEU A 188 17.05 3.74 -0.53
CA LEU A 188 17.38 3.21 0.80
C LEU A 188 18.29 1.97 0.77
N ASP A 189 18.91 1.64 -0.35
CA ASP A 189 19.66 0.41 -0.57
C ASP A 189 20.77 0.18 0.47
N GLU A 190 21.50 1.25 0.83
CA GLU A 190 22.58 1.17 1.85
C GLU A 190 22.03 0.80 3.25
N ASP A 191 20.89 1.37 3.62
CA ASP A 191 20.24 1.06 4.90
C ASP A 191 19.65 -0.36 4.90
N TYR A 192 19.04 -0.78 3.79
CA TYR A 192 18.48 -2.11 3.62
C TYR A 192 19.56 -3.21 3.65
N LYS A 193 20.73 -2.94 3.08
CA LYS A 193 21.86 -3.87 3.13
C LYS A 193 22.35 -4.12 4.54
N LYS A 194 22.35 -3.11 5.43
CA LYS A 194 22.70 -3.27 6.85
C LYS A 194 21.81 -4.28 7.56
N ALA A 195 20.52 -4.32 7.21
CA ALA A 195 19.55 -5.27 7.75
C ALA A 195 19.47 -6.60 6.96
N GLY A 196 20.27 -6.76 5.89
CA GLY A 196 20.25 -7.94 5.03
C GLY A 196 19.02 -8.03 4.11
N PHE A 197 18.29 -6.94 3.87
CA PHE A 197 17.14 -6.91 2.97
C PHE A 197 17.55 -6.90 1.50
N ARG A 198 16.81 -7.64 0.67
CA ARG A 198 17.04 -7.82 -0.77
C ARG A 198 15.80 -7.43 -1.55
N LEU A 199 15.60 -6.13 -1.75
CA LEU A 199 14.34 -5.61 -2.33
C LEU A 199 14.48 -5.16 -3.78
N LEU A 200 15.68 -4.83 -4.26
CA LEU A 200 15.90 -4.55 -5.68
C LEU A 200 15.86 -5.84 -6.50
N PRO A 201 15.35 -5.83 -7.74
CA PRO A 201 15.18 -7.02 -8.58
C PRO A 201 16.43 -7.90 -8.69
N THR A 202 17.60 -7.31 -8.88
CA THR A 202 18.89 -7.99 -8.94
C THR A 202 19.70 -7.91 -7.64
N THR A 203 19.07 -7.41 -6.54
CA THR A 203 19.74 -7.08 -5.27
C THR A 203 20.75 -5.92 -5.37
N LYS A 204 20.84 -5.25 -6.52
CA LYS A 204 21.82 -4.17 -6.80
C LYS A 204 21.15 -2.99 -7.51
N ARG A 205 21.78 -1.81 -7.36
CA ARG A 205 21.48 -0.62 -8.17
C ARG A 205 22.16 -0.77 -9.54
N ASP A 206 21.53 -1.53 -10.43
CA ASP A 206 22.07 -1.80 -11.76
C ASP A 206 21.04 -1.49 -12.87
N LYS A 207 21.49 -1.64 -14.12
CA LYS A 207 20.67 -1.34 -15.29
C LYS A 207 19.45 -2.25 -15.41
N ILE A 208 19.54 -3.50 -14.94
CA ILE A 208 18.42 -4.45 -14.95
C ILE A 208 17.35 -4.01 -13.94
N SER A 209 17.75 -3.66 -12.71
CA SER A 209 16.82 -3.13 -11.72
C SER A 209 16.15 -1.85 -12.20
N ALA A 210 16.89 -0.93 -12.83
CA ALA A 210 16.33 0.29 -13.41
C ALA A 210 15.39 0.01 -14.58
N PHE A 211 15.70 -0.98 -15.42
CA PHE A 211 14.82 -1.45 -16.50
C PHE A 211 13.51 -2.01 -15.94
N MET A 212 13.55 -2.79 -14.86
CA MET A 212 12.34 -3.32 -14.24
C MET A 212 11.44 -2.20 -13.66
N VAL A 213 12.03 -1.13 -13.11
CA VAL A 213 11.28 0.08 -12.72
C VAL A 213 10.60 0.71 -13.93
N LEU A 214 11.32 0.93 -15.02
CA LEU A 214 10.78 1.50 -16.25
C LEU A 214 9.69 0.61 -16.86
N PHE A 215 9.95 -0.68 -16.97
CA PHE A 215 8.99 -1.65 -17.53
C PHE A 215 7.67 -1.67 -16.73
N SER A 216 7.76 -1.75 -15.40
CA SER A 216 6.57 -1.72 -14.56
C SER A 216 5.80 -0.40 -14.65
N THR A 217 6.51 0.72 -14.87
CA THR A 217 5.86 2.01 -15.11
C THR A 217 5.15 2.04 -16.48
N LEU A 218 5.71 1.42 -17.51
CA LEU A 218 5.05 1.29 -18.82
C LEU A 218 3.73 0.51 -18.74
N LEU A 219 3.68 -0.53 -17.88
CA LEU A 219 2.46 -1.30 -17.65
C LEU A 219 1.31 -0.47 -17.04
N LEU A 220 1.61 0.68 -16.42
CA LEU A 220 0.58 1.57 -15.91
C LEU A 220 -0.24 2.25 -17.01
N ILE A 221 0.23 2.31 -18.28
CA ILE A 221 -0.56 2.84 -19.38
C ILE A 221 -1.82 1.97 -19.61
N PRO A 222 -1.70 0.70 -20.02
CA PRO A 222 -2.89 -0.12 -20.25
C PRO A 222 -3.72 -0.31 -18.97
N VAL A 223 -3.08 -0.47 -17.81
CA VAL A 223 -3.79 -0.69 -16.54
C VAL A 223 -4.57 0.56 -16.10
N GLY A 224 -4.00 1.76 -16.26
CA GLY A 224 -4.68 3.02 -15.93
C GLY A 224 -5.83 3.37 -16.86
N LEU A 225 -5.88 2.77 -18.06
CA LEU A 225 -6.97 2.93 -19.02
C LEU A 225 -8.10 1.90 -18.84
N LEU A 226 -7.89 0.83 -18.07
CA LEU A 226 -8.90 -0.20 -17.86
C LEU A 226 -10.26 0.35 -17.37
N PRO A 227 -10.34 1.32 -16.44
CA PRO A 227 -11.63 1.86 -16.03
C PRO A 227 -12.46 2.41 -17.20
N THR A 228 -11.81 3.13 -18.11
CA THR A 228 -12.47 3.72 -19.30
C THR A 228 -12.84 2.63 -20.32
N PHE A 229 -11.95 1.69 -20.61
CA PHE A 229 -12.25 0.58 -21.51
C PHE A 229 -13.37 -0.33 -21.00
N MET A 230 -13.50 -0.48 -19.70
CA MET A 230 -14.55 -1.29 -19.07
C MET A 230 -15.84 -0.49 -18.80
N GLY A 231 -15.89 0.78 -19.20
CA GLY A 231 -17.10 1.61 -19.21
C GLY A 231 -17.50 2.25 -17.89
N PHE A 232 -16.68 2.12 -16.83
CA PHE A 232 -16.95 2.75 -15.52
C PHE A 232 -16.07 3.96 -15.20
N GLY A 233 -15.06 4.24 -16.02
CA GLY A 233 -14.24 5.44 -15.94
C GLY A 233 -14.51 6.35 -17.14
N GLY A 234 -14.69 7.65 -16.88
CA GLY A 234 -14.93 8.65 -17.91
C GLY A 234 -13.67 9.04 -18.67
N TYR A 235 -13.83 10.05 -19.51
CA TYR A 235 -12.74 10.56 -20.34
C TYR A 235 -11.64 11.26 -19.52
N ILE A 236 -12.02 11.92 -18.42
CA ILE A 236 -11.07 12.67 -17.59
C ILE A 236 -10.05 11.70 -16.94
N VAL A 237 -10.53 10.57 -16.41
CA VAL A 237 -9.62 9.57 -15.82
C VAL A 237 -8.66 8.98 -16.85
N ALA A 238 -9.10 8.78 -18.10
CA ALA A 238 -8.22 8.30 -19.17
C ALA A 238 -7.09 9.32 -19.47
N VAL A 239 -7.44 10.59 -19.64
CA VAL A 239 -6.47 11.66 -19.91
C VAL A 239 -5.49 11.83 -18.75
N VAL A 240 -5.99 11.90 -17.51
CA VAL A 240 -5.16 12.07 -16.33
C VAL A 240 -4.24 10.86 -16.14
N SER A 241 -4.74 9.63 -16.37
CA SER A 241 -3.93 8.42 -16.29
C SER A 241 -2.78 8.44 -17.30
N ILE A 242 -3.05 8.82 -18.56
CA ILE A 242 -2.00 8.94 -19.58
C ILE A 242 -0.96 10.00 -19.18
N VAL A 243 -1.40 11.21 -18.85
CA VAL A 243 -0.49 12.32 -18.53
C VAL A 243 0.37 11.99 -17.30
N ALA A 244 -0.25 11.49 -16.23
CA ALA A 244 0.47 11.09 -15.00
C ALA A 244 1.45 9.94 -15.27
N THR A 245 1.05 8.96 -16.08
CA THR A 245 1.94 7.84 -16.43
C THR A 245 3.10 8.28 -17.32
N LEU A 246 2.89 9.19 -18.29
CA LEU A 246 3.96 9.72 -19.12
C LEU A 246 5.01 10.48 -18.28
N LEU A 247 4.58 11.26 -17.29
CA LEU A 247 5.49 11.92 -16.35
C LEU A 247 6.26 10.88 -15.51
N PHE A 248 5.60 9.82 -15.08
CA PHE A 248 6.23 8.75 -14.33
C PHE A 248 7.26 7.97 -15.18
N ILE A 249 6.93 7.67 -16.44
CA ILE A 249 7.84 7.06 -17.42
C ILE A 249 9.06 7.96 -17.66
N TRP A 250 8.87 9.26 -17.79
CA TRP A 250 9.97 10.21 -17.97
C TRP A 250 11.02 10.12 -16.86
N TYR A 251 10.57 10.09 -15.57
CA TYR A 251 11.51 9.96 -14.46
C TYR A 251 12.10 8.55 -14.36
N SER A 252 11.33 7.51 -14.68
CA SER A 252 11.83 6.14 -14.72
C SER A 252 12.88 5.93 -15.84
N TRP A 253 12.69 6.59 -16.97
CA TRP A 253 13.67 6.65 -18.05
C TRP A 253 14.96 7.35 -17.62
N GLN A 254 14.85 8.49 -16.90
CA GLN A 254 16.03 9.16 -16.34
C GLN A 254 16.79 8.23 -15.39
N LEU A 255 16.10 7.47 -14.53
CA LEU A 255 16.73 6.49 -13.67
C LEU A 255 17.45 5.41 -14.49
N PHE A 256 16.82 4.90 -15.54
CA PHE A 256 17.42 3.87 -16.42
C PHE A 256 18.71 4.35 -17.11
N ILE A 257 18.80 5.63 -17.46
CA ILE A 257 19.99 6.20 -18.11
C ILE A 257 21.08 6.54 -17.09
N LYS A 258 20.71 7.21 -15.96
CA LYS A 258 21.65 7.81 -15.04
C LYS A 258 22.10 6.88 -13.91
N LEU A 259 21.25 5.92 -13.52
CA LEU A 259 21.48 4.96 -12.43
C LEU A 259 21.81 5.62 -11.07
N ASP A 260 21.36 6.86 -10.85
CA ASP A 260 21.67 7.65 -9.67
C ASP A 260 20.50 7.74 -8.66
N ILE A 261 20.83 8.11 -7.41
CA ILE A 261 19.84 8.25 -6.33
C ILE A 261 18.89 9.44 -6.58
N ALA A 262 19.38 10.49 -7.25
CA ALA A 262 18.57 11.69 -7.51
C ALA A 262 17.41 11.35 -8.46
N SER A 263 17.68 10.57 -9.52
CA SER A 263 16.64 10.09 -10.44
C SER A 263 15.67 9.13 -9.74
N ALA A 264 16.17 8.21 -8.90
CA ALA A 264 15.32 7.31 -8.11
C ALA A 264 14.39 8.07 -7.15
N ARG A 265 14.86 9.16 -6.53
CA ARG A 265 14.03 10.04 -5.69
C ARG A 265 12.90 10.69 -6.48
N LYS A 266 13.14 11.12 -7.71
CA LYS A 266 12.08 11.68 -8.58
C LYS A 266 11.01 10.64 -8.89
N VAL A 267 11.40 9.41 -9.24
CA VAL A 267 10.49 8.27 -9.41
C VAL A 267 9.67 8.03 -8.14
N MET A 268 10.33 7.97 -6.98
CA MET A 268 9.69 7.78 -5.68
C MET A 268 8.66 8.86 -5.37
N PHE A 269 9.01 10.14 -5.53
CA PHE A 269 8.07 11.24 -5.26
C PHE A 269 6.91 11.25 -6.25
N THR A 270 7.16 11.02 -7.53
CA THR A 270 6.08 10.91 -8.53
C THR A 270 5.11 9.79 -8.17
N SER A 271 5.60 8.65 -7.68
CA SER A 271 4.75 7.54 -7.27
C SER A 271 3.83 7.89 -6.09
N PHE A 272 4.25 8.72 -5.15
CA PHE A 272 3.42 9.15 -4.02
C PHE A 272 2.20 9.96 -4.46
N PHE A 273 2.32 10.74 -5.52
CA PHE A 273 1.22 11.55 -6.04
C PHE A 273 0.37 10.79 -7.07
N TYR A 274 0.96 9.84 -7.79
CA TYR A 274 0.30 9.12 -8.87
C TYR A 274 -0.97 8.40 -8.39
N LEU A 275 -0.85 7.53 -7.39
CA LEU A 275 -1.97 6.69 -6.96
C LEU A 275 -3.15 7.50 -6.39
N PRO A 276 -2.95 8.45 -5.44
CA PRO A 276 -4.05 9.29 -4.97
C PRO A 276 -4.71 10.10 -6.09
N LEU A 277 -3.92 10.61 -7.04
CA LEU A 277 -4.44 11.35 -8.19
C LEU A 277 -5.37 10.47 -9.04
N ILE A 278 -4.94 9.26 -9.41
CA ILE A 278 -5.76 8.34 -10.21
C ILE A 278 -7.03 7.94 -9.45
N GLN A 279 -6.91 7.62 -8.16
CA GLN A 279 -8.06 7.20 -7.36
C GLN A 279 -9.09 8.33 -7.19
N LEU A 280 -8.66 9.56 -6.91
CA LEU A 280 -9.55 10.71 -6.83
C LEU A 280 -10.20 11.01 -8.17
N THR A 281 -9.40 11.04 -9.25
CA THR A 281 -9.94 11.31 -10.58
C THR A 281 -11.00 10.27 -10.95
N LEU A 282 -10.74 8.98 -10.67
CA LEU A 282 -11.71 7.92 -10.92
C LEU A 282 -12.99 8.09 -10.09
N LEU A 283 -12.88 8.51 -8.82
CA LEU A 283 -14.05 8.77 -7.99
C LEU A 283 -14.93 9.89 -8.58
N PHE A 284 -14.33 10.98 -9.08
CA PHE A 284 -15.09 12.11 -9.62
C PHE A 284 -15.62 11.86 -11.03
N ASP A 285 -14.90 11.11 -11.85
CA ASP A 285 -15.21 10.80 -13.25
C ASP A 285 -15.83 9.39 -13.41
N PHE A 286 -16.35 8.83 -12.31
CA PHE A 286 -16.96 7.51 -12.29
C PHE A 286 -18.32 7.54 -13.02
N ILE A 287 -18.52 6.59 -13.95
CA ILE A 287 -19.76 6.34 -14.69
C ILE A 287 -20.43 5.14 -14.06
N SER A 288 -21.65 5.34 -13.50
CA SER A 288 -22.48 4.32 -12.88
C SER A 288 -23.33 3.60 -13.91
#